data_95024222543eefb1e30c552ac7eced91
#
_entry.id   95024222543eefb1e30c552ac7eced91
#
_cell.length_a   1.000
_cell.length_b   1.000
_cell.length_c   1.000
_cell.angle_alpha   90.00
_cell.angle_beta   90.00
_cell.angle_gamma   90.00
#
_symmetry.space_group_name_H-M   'P 1'
#
loop_
_entity.id
_entity.type
_entity.pdbx_description
1 polymer ?
#
loop_
_entity_poly.entity_id
_entity_poly.type
_entity_poly.pdbx_seq_one_letter_code
_entity_poly.pdbx_strand_id
1 'polypeptide(L)'
;MKRITYLGLILFCLYSNFSFGKEVIVAAERTKEYLPLLQNKKVGLVVNQTSVVGNTHLLDTLIALKINVVKVFAPEHGFRGTADAGESVKSGIDAKTKTPIISLYGNNKKPKPEQLVGVDILLFDIQDVGVRFYTYISTLEYVMEACAENNKSLIVLDRPNPNGYYIDGPILETTQKSFIGMQQIPIVYGMTIGEYAQMLNGEKWLTNKAQCKLTVIKNQNYDHNTFYSLPIKPSPNLPNIQSIYLYPSLCFFEGTNTV
;
A
#
# COMPACT_ATOMS: atom_id res chain seq x y z
N MET A 1 -43.68 -36.41 24.12
CA MET A 1 -42.21 -36.51 23.98
C MET A 1 -41.67 -36.12 22.60
N LYS A 2 -42.33 -36.42 21.46
CA LYS A 2 -41.79 -36.08 20.10
C LYS A 2 -41.66 -34.59 19.77
N ARG A 3 -42.49 -33.68 20.30
CA ARG A 3 -42.45 -32.24 20.03
C ARG A 3 -41.26 -31.51 20.65
N ILE A 4 -40.72 -31.98 21.78
CA ILE A 4 -39.57 -31.36 22.46
C ILE A 4 -38.28 -31.67 21.71
N THR A 5 -38.18 -32.83 21.06
CA THR A 5 -37.00 -33.24 20.30
C THR A 5 -36.79 -32.37 19.03
N TYR A 6 -37.88 -31.97 18.36
CA TYR A 6 -37.78 -31.09 17.19
C TYR A 6 -37.41 -29.65 17.57
N LEU A 7 -37.88 -29.14 18.71
CA LEU A 7 -37.53 -27.81 19.19
C LEU A 7 -36.03 -27.71 19.54
N GLY A 8 -35.47 -28.76 20.17
CA GLY A 8 -34.05 -28.85 20.47
C GLY A 8 -33.18 -28.92 19.22
N LEU A 9 -33.63 -29.61 18.14
CA LEU A 9 -32.93 -29.71 16.86
C LEU A 9 -32.92 -28.35 16.12
N ILE A 10 -34.03 -27.61 16.13
CA ILE A 10 -34.15 -26.28 15.52
C ILE A 10 -33.27 -25.28 16.26
N LEU A 11 -33.23 -25.32 17.62
CA LEU A 11 -32.33 -24.46 18.38
C LEU A 11 -30.85 -24.78 18.12
N PHE A 12 -30.48 -26.07 17.97
CA PHE A 12 -29.12 -26.46 17.63
C PHE A 12 -28.69 -25.98 16.22
N CYS A 13 -29.60 -26.05 15.23
CA CYS A 13 -29.34 -25.52 13.90
C CYS A 13 -29.18 -23.97 13.85
N LEU A 14 -29.83 -23.24 14.76
CA LEU A 14 -29.70 -21.80 14.85
C LEU A 14 -28.38 -21.36 15.53
N TYR A 15 -27.76 -22.20 16.34
CA TYR A 15 -26.48 -21.89 16.98
C TYR A 15 -25.24 -22.20 16.11
N SER A 16 -25.39 -22.90 14.98
CA SER A 16 -24.28 -23.46 14.23
C SER A 16 -23.72 -22.54 13.12
N ASN A 17 -24.16 -21.28 12.96
CA ASN A 17 -23.78 -20.45 11.83
C ASN A 17 -23.24 -19.04 12.18
N PHE A 18 -22.81 -18.79 13.40
CA PHE A 18 -22.00 -17.60 13.66
C PHE A 18 -20.50 -17.94 13.58
N SER A 19 -20.04 -18.21 12.36
CA SER A 19 -18.60 -18.11 12.08
C SER A 19 -18.26 -16.63 12.01
N PHE A 20 -17.84 -16.03 13.11
CA PHE A 20 -17.18 -14.73 13.05
C PHE A 20 -15.90 -14.93 12.24
N GLY A 21 -15.90 -14.45 11.01
CA GLY A 21 -14.67 -14.36 10.23
C GLY A 21 -13.61 -13.65 11.09
N LYS A 22 -12.40 -14.18 11.15
CA LYS A 22 -11.32 -13.52 11.89
C LYS A 22 -11.07 -12.16 11.28
N GLU A 23 -10.96 -11.13 12.11
CA GLU A 23 -10.63 -9.77 11.68
C GLU A 23 -9.32 -9.76 10.88
N VAL A 24 -9.30 -8.98 9.81
CA VAL A 24 -8.09 -8.78 9.00
C VAL A 24 -7.08 -7.98 9.81
N ILE A 25 -5.88 -8.52 9.94
CA ILE A 25 -4.75 -7.81 10.55
C ILE A 25 -3.81 -7.38 9.42
N VAL A 26 -3.71 -6.08 9.18
CA VAL A 26 -2.82 -5.53 8.16
C VAL A 26 -1.35 -5.72 8.55
N ALA A 27 -0.47 -5.82 7.55
CA ALA A 27 0.95 -6.09 7.81
C ALA A 27 1.60 -5.07 8.76
N ALA A 28 1.19 -3.81 8.71
CA ALA A 28 1.68 -2.76 9.60
C ALA A 28 1.44 -3.06 11.09
N GLU A 29 0.37 -3.77 11.43
CA GLU A 29 0.05 -4.17 12.81
C GLU A 29 0.85 -5.40 13.26
N ARG A 30 1.44 -6.15 12.35
CA ARG A 30 2.24 -7.34 12.62
C ARG A 30 3.69 -6.97 13.00
N THR A 31 3.84 -6.06 13.92
CA THR A 31 5.12 -5.46 14.32
C THR A 31 6.19 -6.48 14.70
N LYS A 32 5.80 -7.61 15.29
CA LYS A 32 6.72 -8.71 15.64
C LYS A 32 7.42 -9.32 14.43
N GLU A 33 6.85 -9.22 13.24
CA GLU A 33 7.39 -9.78 12.00
C GLU A 33 8.50 -8.91 11.39
N TYR A 34 8.37 -7.59 11.47
CA TYR A 34 9.29 -6.68 10.79
C TYR A 34 10.20 -5.86 11.71
N LEU A 35 9.83 -5.62 12.97
CA LEU A 35 10.72 -4.87 13.89
C LEU A 35 12.11 -5.50 14.05
N PRO A 36 12.27 -6.84 14.16
CA PRO A 36 13.60 -7.44 14.21
C PRO A 36 14.48 -7.12 12.99
N LEU A 37 13.86 -6.94 11.80
CA LEU A 37 14.56 -6.62 10.56
C LEU A 37 15.03 -5.16 10.51
N LEU A 38 14.44 -4.28 11.32
CA LEU A 38 14.75 -2.85 11.42
C LEU A 38 15.76 -2.51 12.54
N GLN A 39 16.04 -3.45 13.44
CA GLN A 39 16.96 -3.23 14.56
C GLN A 39 18.35 -2.84 14.07
N ASN A 40 18.94 -1.80 14.69
CA ASN A 40 20.25 -1.26 14.35
C ASN A 40 20.40 -0.78 12.90
N LYS A 41 19.30 -0.50 12.19
CA LYS A 41 19.28 0.04 10.82
C LYS A 41 18.84 1.49 10.82
N LYS A 42 19.37 2.26 9.87
CA LYS A 42 18.86 3.58 9.50
C LYS A 42 17.75 3.39 8.50
N VAL A 43 16.50 3.60 8.95
CA VAL A 43 15.29 3.29 8.18
C VAL A 43 14.81 4.50 7.41
N GLY A 44 14.57 4.34 6.10
CA GLY A 44 13.78 5.26 5.29
C GLY A 44 12.35 4.74 5.19
N LEU A 45 11.36 5.59 5.39
CA LEU A 45 9.95 5.22 5.24
C LEU A 45 9.40 5.74 3.91
N VAL A 46 8.67 4.91 3.17
CA VAL A 46 7.84 5.34 2.03
C VAL A 46 6.39 5.20 2.47
N VAL A 47 5.77 6.32 2.82
CA VAL A 47 4.51 6.36 3.56
C VAL A 47 3.66 7.58 3.22
N ASN A 48 2.36 7.49 3.46
CA ASN A 48 1.39 8.59 3.40
C ASN A 48 0.42 8.54 4.60
N GLN A 49 -0.70 9.26 4.54
CA GLN A 49 -1.70 9.30 5.61
C GLN A 49 -2.32 7.93 5.94
N THR A 50 -2.30 6.98 5.00
CA THR A 50 -2.89 5.64 5.21
C THR A 50 -1.99 4.71 6.01
N SER A 51 -0.73 5.10 6.22
CA SER A 51 0.30 4.31 6.88
C SER A 51 0.10 4.33 8.40
N VAL A 52 -0.87 3.57 8.89
CA VAL A 52 -1.23 3.55 10.31
C VAL A 52 -1.10 2.15 10.92
N VAL A 53 -0.77 2.10 12.21
CA VAL A 53 -0.83 0.95 13.11
C VAL A 53 -1.91 1.25 14.13
N GLY A 54 -3.06 0.60 14.02
CA GLY A 54 -4.26 1.05 14.72
C GLY A 54 -4.59 2.50 14.33
N ASN A 55 -4.64 3.39 15.30
CA ASN A 55 -4.94 4.82 15.09
C ASN A 55 -3.68 5.71 15.05
N THR A 56 -2.49 5.14 15.04
CA THR A 56 -1.23 5.89 15.12
C THR A 56 -0.45 5.76 13.81
N HIS A 57 0.03 6.88 13.28
CA HIS A 57 0.84 6.85 12.06
C HIS A 57 2.12 6.01 12.27
N LEU A 58 2.51 5.21 11.27
CA LEU A 58 3.63 4.27 11.33
C LEU A 58 4.94 4.95 11.77
N LEU A 59 5.23 6.16 11.27
CA LEU A 59 6.41 6.93 11.72
C LEU A 59 6.40 7.13 13.23
N ASP A 60 5.27 7.58 13.77
CA ASP A 60 5.15 7.86 15.22
C ASP A 60 5.29 6.57 16.04
N THR A 61 4.71 5.48 15.55
CA THR A 61 4.82 4.14 16.15
C THR A 61 6.27 3.66 16.20
N LEU A 62 6.98 3.75 15.06
CA LEU A 62 8.36 3.28 14.97
C LEU A 62 9.31 4.08 15.85
N ILE A 63 9.14 5.41 15.92
CA ILE A 63 9.93 6.28 16.83
C ILE A 63 9.66 5.91 18.29
N ALA A 64 8.39 5.70 18.67
CA ALA A 64 8.04 5.27 20.03
C ALA A 64 8.68 3.91 20.39
N LEU A 65 8.83 3.02 19.39
CA LEU A 65 9.52 1.73 19.51
C LEU A 65 11.04 1.84 19.35
N LYS A 66 11.61 3.05 19.35
CA LYS A 66 13.04 3.34 19.27
C LYS A 66 13.73 2.83 17.99
N ILE A 67 12.98 2.71 16.89
CA ILE A 67 13.54 2.46 15.56
C ILE A 67 14.15 3.77 15.03
N ASN A 68 15.34 3.67 14.46
CA ASN A 68 16.07 4.82 13.92
C ASN A 68 15.55 5.18 12.53
N VAL A 69 14.44 5.94 12.48
CA VAL A 69 13.88 6.47 11.22
C VAL A 69 14.63 7.76 10.87
N VAL A 70 15.33 7.76 9.75
CA VAL A 70 16.19 8.88 9.33
C VAL A 70 15.57 9.75 8.23
N LYS A 71 14.63 9.23 7.45
CA LYS A 71 13.97 9.94 6.35
C LYS A 71 12.58 9.38 6.08
N VAL A 72 11.69 10.25 5.60
CA VAL A 72 10.40 9.90 5.03
C VAL A 72 10.39 10.28 3.56
N PHE A 73 9.91 9.39 2.70
CA PHE A 73 9.63 9.61 1.29
C PHE A 73 8.11 9.64 1.12
N ALA A 74 7.57 10.77 0.70
CA ALA A 74 6.13 11.01 0.60
C ALA A 74 5.70 11.12 -0.86
N PRO A 75 4.79 10.25 -1.35
CA PRO A 75 4.24 10.33 -2.70
C PRO A 75 3.19 11.45 -2.80
N GLU A 76 2.41 11.43 -3.88
CA GLU A 76 1.25 12.29 -4.08
C GLU A 76 0.35 12.36 -2.83
N HIS A 77 -0.32 13.48 -2.60
CA HIS A 77 -1.09 13.85 -1.40
C HIS A 77 -0.25 14.06 -0.13
N GLY A 78 1.05 13.81 -0.19
CA GLY A 78 1.98 14.12 0.89
C GLY A 78 1.96 13.12 2.06
N PHE A 79 2.82 13.38 3.01
CA PHE A 79 3.09 12.48 4.13
C PHE A 79 1.89 12.31 5.09
N ARG A 80 1.17 13.40 5.41
CA ARG A 80 0.01 13.36 6.32
C ARG A 80 -1.34 13.62 5.62
N GLY A 81 -1.36 13.55 4.27
CA GLY A 81 -2.58 13.62 3.48
C GLY A 81 -3.28 14.97 3.49
N THR A 82 -2.52 16.06 3.59
CA THR A 82 -3.05 17.43 3.64
C THR A 82 -3.05 18.11 2.27
N ALA A 83 -2.41 17.52 1.27
CA ALA A 83 -2.35 18.06 -0.08
C ALA A 83 -3.49 17.50 -0.95
N ASP A 84 -4.17 18.36 -1.70
CA ASP A 84 -5.19 17.99 -2.68
C ASP A 84 -4.57 17.28 -3.90
N ALA A 85 -5.43 16.65 -4.74
CA ALA A 85 -4.98 16.00 -5.97
C ALA A 85 -4.29 17.02 -6.89
N GLY A 86 -3.08 16.68 -7.36
CA GLY A 86 -2.28 17.57 -8.18
C GLY A 86 -1.57 18.70 -7.43
N GLU A 87 -1.81 18.87 -6.13
CA GLU A 87 -1.13 19.87 -5.31
C GLU A 87 0.35 19.53 -5.10
N SER A 88 1.21 20.55 -5.10
CA SER A 88 2.65 20.37 -4.91
C SER A 88 3.01 19.85 -3.53
N VAL A 89 3.48 18.60 -3.47
CA VAL A 89 4.06 18.01 -2.27
C VAL A 89 5.51 18.48 -2.13
N LYS A 90 5.77 19.36 -1.16
CA LYS A 90 7.14 19.91 -0.94
C LYS A 90 7.92 19.01 0.01
N SER A 91 9.23 18.89 -0.25
CA SER A 91 10.17 18.36 0.73
C SER A 91 10.30 19.31 1.93
N GLY A 92 10.53 18.76 3.12
CA GLY A 92 10.56 19.55 4.33
C GLY A 92 10.98 18.74 5.55
N ILE A 93 10.48 19.14 6.71
CA ILE A 93 10.72 18.47 7.99
C ILE A 93 9.38 18.26 8.67
N ASP A 94 9.09 17.04 9.11
CA ASP A 94 7.87 16.77 9.89
C ASP A 94 7.88 17.58 11.20
N ALA A 95 6.84 18.37 11.40
CA ALA A 95 6.77 19.27 12.56
C ALA A 95 6.80 18.53 13.90
N LYS A 96 6.22 17.32 13.96
CA LYS A 96 6.09 16.52 15.16
C LYS A 96 7.38 15.77 15.52
N THR A 97 7.96 15.06 14.56
CA THR A 97 9.07 14.15 14.80
C THR A 97 10.43 14.72 14.40
N LYS A 98 10.43 15.87 13.72
CA LYS A 98 11.63 16.50 13.13
C LYS A 98 12.34 15.64 12.08
N THR A 99 11.66 14.59 11.58
CA THR A 99 12.18 13.72 10.53
C THR A 99 12.16 14.44 9.18
N PRO A 100 13.25 14.40 8.38
CA PRO A 100 13.26 14.95 7.03
C PRO A 100 12.26 14.23 6.11
N ILE A 101 11.50 15.01 5.32
CA ILE A 101 10.55 14.53 4.34
C ILE A 101 11.10 14.86 2.95
N ILE A 102 11.15 13.85 2.09
CA ILE A 102 11.50 13.95 0.67
C ILE A 102 10.25 13.68 -0.14
N SER A 103 9.87 14.63 -0.97
CA SER A 103 8.75 14.45 -1.91
C SER A 103 9.14 13.50 -3.04
N LEU A 104 8.28 12.50 -3.28
CA LEU A 104 8.30 11.64 -4.47
C LEU A 104 7.18 12.02 -5.45
N TYR A 105 6.96 13.31 -5.64
CA TYR A 105 5.94 13.85 -6.53
C TYR A 105 6.51 14.83 -7.56
N GLY A 106 5.78 15.09 -8.64
CA GLY A 106 6.20 15.96 -9.72
C GLY A 106 7.40 15.40 -10.48
N ASN A 107 8.51 16.12 -10.48
CA ASN A 107 9.74 15.73 -11.20
C ASN A 107 10.66 14.76 -10.41
N ASN A 108 10.33 14.43 -9.17
CA ASN A 108 11.13 13.56 -8.30
C ASN A 108 10.35 12.31 -7.88
N LYS A 109 9.90 11.51 -8.85
CA LYS A 109 9.07 10.33 -8.59
C LYS A 109 9.85 9.11 -8.10
N LYS A 110 11.13 9.01 -8.46
CA LYS A 110 12.05 7.93 -8.07
C LYS A 110 13.07 8.48 -7.06
N PRO A 111 13.31 7.81 -5.92
CA PRO A 111 14.35 8.19 -4.99
C PRO A 111 15.71 8.24 -5.68
N LYS A 112 16.41 9.36 -5.57
CA LYS A 112 17.74 9.56 -6.16
C LYS A 112 18.83 8.98 -5.24
N PRO A 113 20.02 8.59 -5.76
CA PRO A 113 21.10 8.05 -4.96
C PRO A 113 21.48 8.91 -3.77
N GLU A 114 21.59 10.24 -3.94
CA GLU A 114 21.91 11.19 -2.87
C GLU A 114 20.83 11.25 -1.78
N GLN A 115 19.58 10.97 -2.12
CA GLN A 115 18.48 10.90 -1.15
C GLN A 115 18.53 9.62 -0.31
N LEU A 116 19.17 8.57 -0.82
CA LEU A 116 19.34 7.28 -0.15
C LEU A 116 20.64 7.20 0.69
N VAL A 117 21.48 8.24 0.65
CA VAL A 117 22.65 8.32 1.51
C VAL A 117 22.23 8.29 2.99
N GLY A 118 22.88 7.43 3.76
CA GLY A 118 22.57 7.24 5.18
C GLY A 118 21.30 6.44 5.46
N VAL A 119 20.71 5.79 4.45
CA VAL A 119 19.60 4.81 4.60
C VAL A 119 20.17 3.41 4.42
N ASP A 120 19.86 2.49 5.33
CA ASP A 120 20.27 1.08 5.24
C ASP A 120 19.17 0.22 4.61
N ILE A 121 17.92 0.53 4.93
CA ILE A 121 16.73 -0.22 4.53
C ILE A 121 15.55 0.73 4.33
N LEU A 122 14.71 0.45 3.32
CA LEU A 122 13.44 1.13 3.14
C LEU A 122 12.28 0.25 3.65
N LEU A 123 11.28 0.91 4.22
CA LEU A 123 10.02 0.30 4.62
C LEU A 123 8.89 1.01 3.87
N PHE A 124 8.16 0.29 3.04
CA PHE A 124 7.04 0.79 2.26
C PHE A 124 5.73 0.38 2.92
N ASP A 125 4.86 1.34 3.18
CA ASP A 125 3.53 1.11 3.75
C ASP A 125 2.55 2.15 3.20
N ILE A 126 1.80 1.80 2.17
CA ILE A 126 0.80 2.68 1.54
C ILE A 126 -0.39 1.82 1.12
N GLN A 127 -1.61 2.29 1.40
CA GLN A 127 -2.84 1.66 0.95
C GLN A 127 -3.06 1.94 -0.55
N ASP A 128 -3.13 0.88 -1.34
CA ASP A 128 -3.54 0.91 -2.73
C ASP A 128 -5.03 0.55 -2.87
N VAL A 129 -5.61 0.80 -4.04
CA VAL A 129 -7.04 0.51 -4.31
C VAL A 129 -7.26 -0.51 -5.42
N GLY A 130 -6.20 -1.14 -5.95
CA GLY A 130 -6.27 -2.21 -6.93
C GLY A 130 -6.60 -1.76 -8.35
N VAL A 131 -6.39 -0.48 -8.68
CA VAL A 131 -6.64 0.10 -10.00
C VAL A 131 -5.34 0.66 -10.57
N ARG A 132 -4.96 0.25 -11.80
CA ARG A 132 -3.68 0.58 -12.43
C ARG A 132 -3.36 2.08 -12.47
N PHE A 133 -4.37 2.93 -12.62
CA PHE A 133 -4.19 4.39 -12.68
C PHE A 133 -3.89 5.01 -11.33
N TYR A 134 -4.12 4.28 -10.22
CA TYR A 134 -3.82 4.75 -8.88
C TYR A 134 -2.33 4.53 -8.60
N THR A 135 -1.56 5.62 -8.61
CA THR A 135 -0.12 5.59 -8.90
C THR A 135 0.79 5.07 -7.79
N TYR A 136 0.27 4.56 -6.68
CA TYR A 136 1.13 4.03 -5.60
C TYR A 136 1.86 2.75 -6.00
N ILE A 137 1.32 1.93 -6.91
CA ILE A 137 2.05 0.80 -7.49
C ILE A 137 3.24 1.29 -8.35
N SER A 138 3.10 2.42 -9.04
CA SER A 138 4.19 3.04 -9.80
C SER A 138 5.26 3.65 -8.89
N THR A 139 4.84 4.26 -7.77
CA THR A 139 5.77 4.70 -6.71
C THR A 139 6.54 3.52 -6.14
N LEU A 140 5.87 2.40 -5.85
CA LEU A 140 6.52 1.17 -5.36
C LEU A 140 7.57 0.67 -6.36
N GLU A 141 7.24 0.60 -7.65
CA GLU A 141 8.16 0.17 -8.69
C GLU A 141 9.43 1.03 -8.73
N TYR A 142 9.28 2.35 -8.71
CA TYR A 142 10.44 3.26 -8.66
C TYR A 142 11.26 3.14 -7.37
N VAL A 143 10.62 2.88 -6.23
CA VAL A 143 11.31 2.60 -4.97
C VAL A 143 12.08 1.28 -5.04
N MET A 144 11.50 0.24 -5.63
CA MET A 144 12.17 -1.05 -5.85
C MET A 144 13.39 -0.91 -6.76
N GLU A 145 13.27 -0.16 -7.86
CA GLU A 145 14.39 0.14 -8.75
C GLU A 145 15.50 0.90 -8.01
N ALA A 146 15.14 1.98 -7.29
CA ALA A 146 16.10 2.75 -6.54
C ALA A 146 16.82 1.89 -5.47
N CYS A 147 16.12 0.97 -4.82
CA CYS A 147 16.71 0.01 -3.88
C CYS A 147 17.69 -0.92 -4.58
N ALA A 148 17.30 -1.49 -5.73
CA ALA A 148 18.15 -2.41 -6.50
C ALA A 148 19.43 -1.71 -6.99
N GLU A 149 19.30 -0.51 -7.55
CA GLU A 149 20.41 0.29 -8.09
C GLU A 149 21.39 0.75 -7.00
N ASN A 150 20.91 0.97 -5.77
CA ASN A 150 21.72 1.45 -4.66
C ASN A 150 22.03 0.38 -3.60
N ASN A 151 21.78 -0.90 -3.92
CA ASN A 151 22.02 -2.05 -3.03
C ASN A 151 21.34 -1.90 -1.64
N LYS A 152 20.11 -1.38 -1.61
CA LYS A 152 19.30 -1.25 -0.41
C LYS A 152 18.29 -2.40 -0.35
N SER A 153 17.93 -2.80 0.88
CA SER A 153 16.81 -3.73 1.10
C SER A 153 15.51 -2.96 1.19
N LEU A 154 14.42 -3.59 0.75
CA LEU A 154 13.07 -3.06 0.85
C LEU A 154 12.18 -4.06 1.61
N ILE A 155 11.47 -3.56 2.61
CA ILE A 155 10.35 -4.28 3.22
C ILE A 155 9.06 -3.61 2.75
N VAL A 156 8.11 -4.39 2.25
CA VAL A 156 6.74 -3.95 1.94
C VAL A 156 5.83 -4.50 3.02
N LEU A 157 5.17 -3.60 3.73
CA LEU A 157 4.06 -3.94 4.60
C LEU A 157 2.81 -3.99 3.76
N ASP A 158 2.30 -5.19 3.52
CA ASP A 158 1.17 -5.42 2.63
C ASP A 158 -0.12 -4.85 3.22
N ARG A 159 -1.04 -4.47 2.33
CA ARG A 159 -2.37 -3.97 2.69
C ARG A 159 -3.43 -4.66 1.84
N PRO A 160 -4.62 -4.92 2.41
CA PRO A 160 -5.73 -5.48 1.64
C PRO A 160 -6.08 -4.64 0.43
N ASN A 161 -6.34 -5.30 -0.70
CA ASN A 161 -6.85 -4.64 -1.89
C ASN A 161 -8.37 -4.65 -1.86
N PRO A 162 -9.06 -3.50 -1.79
CA PRO A 162 -10.53 -3.46 -1.76
C PRO A 162 -11.17 -3.95 -3.07
N ASN A 163 -10.45 -3.91 -4.20
CA ASN A 163 -10.84 -4.46 -5.49
C ASN A 163 -10.11 -5.79 -5.81
N GLY A 164 -9.60 -6.51 -4.80
CA GLY A 164 -8.82 -7.73 -4.98
C GLY A 164 -9.61 -8.93 -5.48
N TYR A 165 -10.94 -8.90 -5.40
CA TYR A 165 -11.83 -10.03 -5.68
C TYR A 165 -12.10 -10.26 -7.17
N TYR A 166 -11.61 -9.38 -8.08
CA TYR A 166 -11.79 -9.53 -9.51
C TYR A 166 -10.63 -8.94 -10.32
N ILE A 167 -10.55 -9.37 -11.58
CA ILE A 167 -9.60 -8.84 -12.56
C ILE A 167 -10.43 -8.40 -13.76
N ASP A 168 -10.21 -7.15 -14.23
CA ASP A 168 -11.01 -6.61 -15.33
C ASP A 168 -10.29 -5.48 -16.09
N GLY A 169 -10.80 -5.20 -17.28
CA GLY A 169 -10.32 -4.17 -18.18
C GLY A 169 -9.13 -4.58 -19.04
N PRO A 170 -8.78 -3.78 -20.05
CA PRO A 170 -7.71 -4.10 -20.98
C PRO A 170 -6.33 -4.06 -20.31
N ILE A 171 -5.47 -4.97 -20.77
CA ILE A 171 -4.05 -4.96 -20.45
C ILE A 171 -3.40 -3.73 -21.10
N LEU A 172 -2.47 -3.07 -20.39
CA LEU A 172 -1.75 -1.93 -20.91
C LEU A 172 -0.90 -2.32 -22.12
N GLU A 173 -1.05 -1.60 -23.22
CA GLU A 173 -0.14 -1.70 -24.36
C GLU A 173 1.21 -1.04 -24.02
N THR A 174 2.31 -1.66 -24.44
CA THR A 174 3.67 -1.18 -24.16
C THR A 174 3.94 0.24 -24.67
N THR A 175 3.29 0.62 -25.77
CA THR A 175 3.38 1.96 -26.38
C THR A 175 2.73 3.06 -25.53
N GLN A 176 1.87 2.68 -24.59
CA GLN A 176 1.13 3.59 -23.71
C GLN A 176 1.72 3.66 -22.28
N LYS A 177 2.92 3.11 -22.09
CA LYS A 177 3.57 3.15 -20.77
C LYS A 177 3.82 4.59 -20.30
N SER A 178 3.43 4.83 -19.05
CA SER A 178 3.63 6.12 -18.38
C SER A 178 3.58 5.88 -16.85
N PHE A 179 3.71 6.93 -16.05
CA PHE A 179 3.62 6.80 -14.59
C PHE A 179 2.23 6.33 -14.10
N ILE A 180 1.16 6.59 -14.87
CA ILE A 180 -0.19 6.09 -14.57
C ILE A 180 -0.44 4.67 -15.12
N GLY A 181 0.59 4.00 -15.63
CA GLY A 181 0.53 2.65 -16.16
C GLY A 181 1.92 2.18 -16.59
N MET A 182 2.69 1.60 -15.66
CA MET A 182 4.09 1.21 -15.92
C MET A 182 4.20 -0.21 -16.48
N GLN A 183 3.27 -1.11 -16.13
CA GLN A 183 3.37 -2.52 -16.49
C GLN A 183 2.14 -3.02 -17.26
N GLN A 184 2.33 -4.11 -18.01
CA GLN A 184 1.30 -4.77 -18.82
C GLN A 184 0.34 -5.58 -17.94
N ILE A 185 -0.42 -4.88 -17.12
CA ILE A 185 -1.45 -5.45 -16.24
C ILE A 185 -2.83 -4.90 -16.63
N PRO A 186 -3.93 -5.59 -16.28
CA PRO A 186 -5.29 -5.09 -16.45
C PRO A 186 -5.55 -3.78 -15.67
N ILE A 187 -6.66 -3.10 -15.98
CA ILE A 187 -7.09 -1.91 -15.22
C ILE A 187 -7.30 -2.27 -13.75
N VAL A 188 -8.09 -3.31 -13.47
CA VAL A 188 -8.21 -3.91 -12.14
C VAL A 188 -7.36 -5.18 -12.14
N TYR A 189 -6.30 -5.19 -11.39
CA TYR A 189 -5.26 -6.20 -11.50
C TYR A 189 -5.33 -7.30 -10.43
N GLY A 190 -6.24 -7.20 -9.46
CA GLY A 190 -6.58 -8.27 -8.52
C GLY A 190 -5.51 -8.62 -7.47
N MET A 191 -4.37 -7.95 -7.43
CA MET A 191 -3.28 -8.22 -6.49
C MET A 191 -3.25 -7.22 -5.34
N THR A 192 -2.73 -7.62 -4.17
CA THR A 192 -2.30 -6.66 -3.16
C THR A 192 -1.01 -5.96 -3.61
N ILE A 193 -0.66 -4.87 -2.93
CA ILE A 193 0.58 -4.14 -3.25
C ILE A 193 1.83 -4.99 -2.98
N GLY A 194 1.77 -5.87 -1.98
CA GLY A 194 2.84 -6.83 -1.69
C GLY A 194 2.97 -7.92 -2.75
N GLU A 195 1.86 -8.44 -3.28
CA GLU A 195 1.85 -9.40 -4.39
C GLU A 195 2.36 -8.76 -5.68
N TYR A 196 1.96 -7.51 -5.95
CA TYR A 196 2.49 -6.75 -7.09
C TYR A 196 4.00 -6.58 -6.99
N ALA A 197 4.54 -6.24 -5.82
CA ALA A 197 5.99 -6.16 -5.61
C ALA A 197 6.71 -7.50 -5.88
N GLN A 198 6.12 -8.61 -5.41
CA GLN A 198 6.67 -9.95 -5.66
C GLN A 198 6.65 -10.31 -7.15
N MET A 199 5.57 -9.97 -7.86
CA MET A 199 5.46 -10.16 -9.31
C MET A 199 6.53 -9.36 -10.06
N LEU A 200 6.66 -8.05 -9.81
CA LEU A 200 7.69 -7.21 -10.43
C LEU A 200 9.09 -7.81 -10.30
N ASN A 201 9.41 -8.29 -9.10
CA ASN A 201 10.71 -8.85 -8.78
C ASN A 201 10.92 -10.24 -9.41
N GLY A 202 9.90 -11.09 -9.36
CA GLY A 202 9.93 -12.46 -9.89
C GLY A 202 10.00 -12.50 -11.41
N GLU A 203 9.18 -11.68 -12.07
CA GLU A 203 9.13 -11.56 -13.54
C GLU A 203 10.29 -10.70 -14.11
N LYS A 204 11.10 -10.10 -13.24
CA LYS A 204 12.20 -9.20 -13.62
C LYS A 204 11.74 -8.03 -14.49
N TRP A 205 10.63 -7.41 -14.08
CA TRP A 205 10.02 -6.30 -14.81
C TRP A 205 10.62 -4.94 -14.46
N LEU A 206 11.46 -4.85 -13.44
CA LEU A 206 12.21 -3.64 -13.14
C LEU A 206 13.20 -3.32 -14.27
N THR A 207 13.53 -2.04 -14.42
CA THR A 207 14.48 -1.56 -15.44
C THR A 207 15.78 -2.37 -15.39
N ASN A 208 16.30 -2.74 -16.57
CA ASN A 208 17.47 -3.59 -16.75
C ASN A 208 17.35 -4.98 -16.11
N LYS A 209 16.13 -5.47 -15.89
CA LYS A 209 15.85 -6.75 -15.21
C LYS A 209 16.46 -6.81 -13.81
N ALA A 210 16.61 -5.65 -13.16
CA ALA A 210 17.13 -5.55 -11.80
C ALA A 210 16.24 -6.34 -10.83
N GLN A 211 16.79 -6.80 -9.73
CA GLN A 211 16.06 -7.46 -8.66
C GLN A 211 16.34 -6.74 -7.35
N CYS A 212 15.27 -6.35 -6.67
CA CYS A 212 15.34 -5.73 -5.36
C CYS A 212 15.50 -6.80 -4.26
N LYS A 213 16.28 -6.52 -3.22
CA LYS A 213 16.30 -7.32 -1.99
C LYS A 213 14.99 -7.09 -1.23
N LEU A 214 13.94 -7.81 -1.63
CA LEU A 214 12.56 -7.60 -1.20
C LEU A 214 12.16 -8.57 -0.09
N THR A 215 11.52 -8.03 0.95
CA THR A 215 10.76 -8.78 1.95
C THR A 215 9.32 -8.26 1.97
N VAL A 216 8.33 -9.13 1.88
CA VAL A 216 6.91 -8.76 2.00
C VAL A 216 6.37 -9.33 3.30
N ILE A 217 5.86 -8.46 4.16
CA ILE A 217 5.08 -8.87 5.35
C ILE A 217 3.62 -8.91 4.91
N LYS A 218 3.02 -10.09 4.92
CA LYS A 218 1.65 -10.31 4.44
C LYS A 218 0.61 -9.89 5.47
N ASN A 219 -0.59 -9.55 5.01
CA ASN A 219 -1.76 -9.44 5.87
C ASN A 219 -2.10 -10.80 6.49
N GLN A 220 -2.74 -10.79 7.66
CA GLN A 220 -3.24 -12.00 8.29
C GLN A 220 -4.77 -12.04 8.22
N ASN A 221 -5.35 -13.23 8.03
CA ASN A 221 -6.79 -13.44 7.85
C ASN A 221 -7.39 -12.68 6.65
N TYR A 222 -6.61 -12.47 5.61
CA TYR A 222 -7.01 -11.84 4.37
C TYR A 222 -6.79 -12.79 3.18
N ASP A 223 -7.76 -12.85 2.32
CA ASP A 223 -7.69 -13.38 0.96
C ASP A 223 -8.38 -12.42 -0.01
N HIS A 224 -8.33 -12.70 -1.30
CA HIS A 224 -8.90 -11.82 -2.33
C HIS A 224 -10.43 -11.72 -2.28
N ASN A 225 -11.13 -12.64 -1.61
CA ASN A 225 -12.58 -12.58 -1.41
C ASN A 225 -12.97 -11.87 -0.11
N THR A 226 -11.98 -11.47 0.68
CA THR A 226 -12.22 -10.81 1.96
C THR A 226 -12.64 -9.36 1.75
N PHE A 227 -13.83 -9.02 2.19
CA PHE A 227 -14.33 -7.65 2.20
C PHE A 227 -13.54 -6.82 3.22
N TYR A 228 -12.92 -5.74 2.77
CA TYR A 228 -12.14 -4.87 3.64
C TYR A 228 -12.54 -3.40 3.44
N SER A 229 -13.06 -2.79 4.49
CA SER A 229 -13.34 -1.36 4.53
C SER A 229 -12.09 -0.61 4.99
N LEU A 230 -11.63 0.33 4.19
CA LEU A 230 -10.43 1.11 4.51
C LEU A 230 -10.69 2.01 5.72
N PRO A 231 -9.86 1.94 6.78
CA PRO A 231 -10.03 2.79 7.96
C PRO A 231 -9.69 4.27 7.69
N ILE A 232 -8.83 4.50 6.71
CA ILE A 232 -8.41 5.84 6.26
C ILE A 232 -8.70 5.96 4.76
N LYS A 233 -9.32 7.05 4.34
CA LYS A 233 -9.53 7.31 2.92
C LYS A 233 -8.18 7.35 2.17
N PRO A 234 -8.07 6.67 1.02
CA PRO A 234 -6.78 6.54 0.32
C PRO A 234 -6.34 7.84 -0.36
N SER A 235 -7.30 8.68 -0.76
CA SER A 235 -7.05 10.02 -1.29
C SER A 235 -8.25 10.93 -1.01
N PRO A 236 -8.10 12.26 -1.15
CA PRO A 236 -9.22 13.20 -1.05
C PRO A 236 -10.38 12.86 -2.00
N ASN A 237 -10.07 12.38 -3.21
CA ASN A 237 -11.04 12.07 -4.26
C ASN A 237 -11.75 10.72 -4.09
N LEU A 238 -11.30 9.88 -3.17
CA LEU A 238 -11.90 8.59 -2.85
C LEU A 238 -12.38 8.58 -1.39
N PRO A 239 -13.45 9.33 -1.07
CA PRO A 239 -13.86 9.59 0.32
C PRO A 239 -14.48 8.39 1.04
N ASN A 240 -14.95 7.37 0.31
CA ASN A 240 -15.65 6.21 0.86
C ASN A 240 -15.47 4.97 -0.03
N ILE A 241 -15.97 3.82 0.44
CA ILE A 241 -15.81 2.55 -0.27
C ILE A 241 -16.55 2.53 -1.61
N GLN A 242 -17.69 3.22 -1.75
CA GLN A 242 -18.43 3.30 -3.01
C GLN A 242 -17.61 4.01 -4.09
N SER A 243 -16.92 5.11 -3.74
CA SER A 243 -16.04 5.80 -4.68
C SER A 243 -14.88 4.92 -5.14
N ILE A 244 -14.34 4.08 -4.24
CA ILE A 244 -13.28 3.11 -4.57
C ILE A 244 -13.78 2.06 -5.55
N TYR A 245 -14.99 1.50 -5.36
CA TYR A 245 -15.56 0.52 -6.29
C TYR A 245 -15.96 1.11 -7.64
N LEU A 246 -16.34 2.38 -7.68
CA LEU A 246 -16.68 3.07 -8.93
C LEU A 246 -15.44 3.59 -9.67
N TYR A 247 -14.32 3.76 -8.99
CA TYR A 247 -13.10 4.35 -9.54
C TYR A 247 -12.58 3.64 -10.80
N PRO A 248 -12.58 2.30 -10.92
CA PRO A 248 -12.17 1.61 -12.15
C PRO A 248 -12.91 2.07 -13.41
N SER A 249 -14.19 2.44 -13.27
CA SER A 249 -15.03 2.91 -14.37
C SER A 249 -15.00 4.42 -14.55
N LEU A 250 -14.79 5.19 -13.49
CA LEU A 250 -14.91 6.66 -13.49
C LEU A 250 -13.56 7.38 -13.63
N CYS A 251 -12.43 6.72 -13.40
CA CYS A 251 -11.10 7.33 -13.47
C CYS A 251 -10.79 7.96 -14.84
N PHE A 252 -11.44 7.51 -15.91
CA PHE A 252 -11.28 8.10 -17.25
C PHE A 252 -11.73 9.56 -17.33
N PHE A 253 -12.58 10.00 -16.41
CA PHE A 253 -13.03 11.40 -16.36
C PHE A 253 -11.98 12.33 -15.73
N GLU A 254 -11.02 11.82 -14.94
CA GLU A 254 -9.96 12.64 -14.34
C GLU A 254 -9.11 13.39 -15.37
N GLY A 255 -9.00 12.88 -16.59
CA GLY A 255 -8.29 13.54 -17.70
C GLY A 255 -9.14 14.49 -18.53
N THR A 256 -10.39 14.77 -18.11
CA THR A 256 -11.33 15.60 -18.86
C THR A 256 -11.68 16.88 -18.10
N ASN A 257 -12.32 17.84 -18.78
CA ASN A 257 -12.81 19.08 -18.18
C ASN A 257 -14.22 18.93 -17.56
N THR A 258 -14.67 17.70 -17.29
CA THR A 258 -16.03 17.39 -16.81
C THR A 258 -16.09 17.13 -15.30
N VAL A 259 -14.99 17.33 -14.59
CA VAL A 259 -14.87 17.16 -13.14
C VAL A 259 -14.61 18.50 -12.48
#